data_32c9bdba0ec440519a7b4eb73add52f7
#
_entry.id   32c9bdba0ec440519a7b4eb73add52f7
#
_cell.length_a   1.000
_cell.length_b   1.000
_cell.length_c   1.000
_cell.angle_alpha   90.00
_cell.angle_beta   90.00
_cell.angle_gamma   90.00
#
_symmetry.space_group_name_H-M   'P 1'
#
loop_
_entity.id
_entity.type
_entity.pdbx_description
1 polymer ?
#
loop_
_entity_poly.entity_id
_entity_poly.type
_entity_poly.pdbx_seq_one_letter_code
_entity_poly.pdbx_strand_id
1 'polypeptide(L)'
;MSMENTLITVNHYASLDAHSHTGTLNYTFSELVDYLSYSTVSANKYEGGLFLLCDMSDTHRINDHIINKHAVTLDYDELPEGFDLVQQIKDTLGFSWICFSTHNHTADKPRLRLVIPLSSPLHNDYYSHAIAVIDEALGVKSDPSSVKLSQVQARQVLKTASSDRVFEVNDTHLLDTTKLVEMIKQRQPKDKPLMTARSPRKDASHWSSICYGVGEGQRNSSLASITGLLLYRGVPIEAVTGLLWCWNNNNDVPMDEKEFKKTLDSILKKHLDGGGKLITYDNKTEAD
;
A
#
# COMPACT_ATOMS: atom_id res chain seq x y z
N MET A 1 3.67 -28.48 8.83
CA MET A 1 3.27 -27.70 10.02
C MET A 1 1.76 -27.69 10.04
N SER A 2 1.13 -28.07 11.17
CA SER A 2 -0.32 -28.04 11.30
C SER A 2 -0.79 -26.58 11.28
N MET A 3 -1.93 -26.31 10.63
CA MET A 3 -2.58 -24.98 10.51
C MET A 3 -2.82 -24.30 11.87
N GLU A 4 -2.96 -25.08 12.93
CA GLU A 4 -3.30 -24.62 14.29
C GLU A 4 -2.28 -23.66 14.93
N ASN A 5 -1.06 -23.54 14.38
CA ASN A 5 0.03 -22.80 15.02
C ASN A 5 0.52 -21.55 14.26
N THR A 6 -0.02 -21.24 13.06
CA THR A 6 0.37 -20.03 12.34
C THR A 6 -0.44 -18.86 12.85
N LEU A 7 0.26 -17.87 13.42
CA LEU A 7 -0.36 -16.64 13.91
C LEU A 7 -0.28 -15.53 12.87
N ILE A 8 -1.39 -14.84 12.70
CA ILE A 8 -1.58 -13.73 11.78
C ILE A 8 -1.64 -12.44 12.60
N THR A 9 -0.65 -11.58 12.42
CA THR A 9 -0.60 -10.29 13.13
C THR A 9 -1.62 -9.32 12.56
N VAL A 10 -2.48 -8.79 13.42
CA VAL A 10 -3.54 -7.83 13.10
C VAL A 10 -3.32 -6.55 13.88
N ASN A 11 -3.06 -5.45 13.18
CA ASN A 11 -2.98 -4.12 13.77
C ASN A 11 -4.33 -3.42 13.63
N HIS A 12 -4.88 -2.91 14.73
CA HIS A 12 -6.20 -2.27 14.81
C HIS A 12 -6.07 -0.75 14.74
N TYR A 13 -6.97 -0.10 13.99
CA TYR A 13 -6.99 1.36 13.86
C TYR A 13 -8.35 1.91 14.23
N ALA A 14 -8.37 3.04 14.94
CA ALA A 14 -9.61 3.70 15.39
C ALA A 14 -10.34 4.43 14.25
N SER A 15 -9.60 4.96 13.27
CA SER A 15 -10.17 5.70 12.14
C SER A 15 -9.25 5.61 10.91
N LEU A 16 -9.77 6.03 9.75
CA LEU A 16 -8.99 6.08 8.51
C LEU A 16 -7.79 7.04 8.63
N ASP A 17 -7.97 8.14 9.35
CA ASP A 17 -6.94 9.17 9.53
C ASP A 17 -5.99 8.88 10.70
N ALA A 18 -6.21 7.76 11.42
CA ALA A 18 -5.31 7.36 12.48
C ALA A 18 -3.92 7.04 11.92
N HIS A 19 -2.94 7.78 12.38
CA HIS A 19 -1.54 7.57 12.00
C HIS A 19 -0.93 6.33 12.67
N SER A 20 -1.39 5.98 13.87
CA SER A 20 -0.89 4.84 14.64
C SER A 20 -1.99 3.85 14.96
N HIS A 21 -1.64 2.56 15.06
CA HIS A 21 -2.56 1.53 15.50
C HIS A 21 -2.88 1.66 17.00
N THR A 22 -4.08 1.24 17.39
CA THR A 22 -4.55 1.25 18.79
C THR A 22 -4.13 0.01 19.55
N GLY A 23 -3.74 -1.04 18.86
CA GLY A 23 -3.27 -2.30 19.43
C GLY A 23 -2.94 -3.31 18.34
N THR A 24 -2.16 -4.32 18.72
CA THR A 24 -1.78 -5.45 17.86
C THR A 24 -2.20 -6.74 18.55
N LEU A 25 -2.88 -7.61 17.81
CA LEU A 25 -3.25 -8.96 18.26
C LEU A 25 -2.77 -9.99 17.23
N ASN A 26 -2.54 -11.20 17.71
CA ASN A 26 -2.18 -12.33 16.87
C ASN A 26 -3.32 -13.33 16.88
N TYR A 27 -3.82 -13.66 15.69
CA TYR A 27 -4.94 -14.58 15.50
C TYR A 27 -4.50 -15.85 14.76
N THR A 28 -5.06 -16.96 15.14
CA THR A 28 -5.15 -18.15 14.26
C THR A 28 -6.08 -17.85 13.09
N PHE A 29 -6.11 -18.71 12.09
CA PHE A 29 -7.05 -18.52 10.97
C PHE A 29 -8.51 -18.51 11.44
N SER A 30 -8.90 -19.42 12.33
CA SER A 30 -10.25 -19.47 12.89
C SER A 30 -10.63 -18.18 13.63
N GLU A 31 -9.74 -17.67 14.49
CA GLU A 31 -9.96 -16.40 15.19
C GLU A 31 -10.02 -15.21 14.23
N LEU A 32 -9.26 -15.21 13.14
CA LEU A 32 -9.36 -14.19 12.09
C LEU A 32 -10.70 -14.28 11.37
N VAL A 33 -11.21 -15.48 11.08
CA VAL A 33 -12.57 -15.68 10.53
C VAL A 33 -13.61 -15.11 11.47
N ASP A 34 -13.57 -15.45 12.76
CA ASP A 34 -14.49 -14.93 13.77
C ASP A 34 -14.42 -13.39 13.84
N TYR A 35 -13.20 -12.83 13.88
CA TYR A 35 -12.98 -11.38 13.89
C TYR A 35 -13.58 -10.67 12.67
N LEU A 36 -13.41 -11.22 11.46
CA LEU A 36 -13.90 -10.63 10.22
C LEU A 36 -15.38 -10.92 9.94
N SER A 37 -15.93 -11.99 10.50
CA SER A 37 -17.36 -12.38 10.34
C SER A 37 -18.31 -11.40 11.03
N TYR A 38 -17.84 -10.69 12.05
CA TYR A 38 -18.62 -9.69 12.75
C TYR A 38 -18.95 -8.52 11.82
N SER A 39 -20.23 -8.21 11.65
CA SER A 39 -20.70 -7.08 10.86
C SER A 39 -21.57 -6.14 11.69
N THR A 40 -21.53 -4.86 11.35
CA THR A 40 -22.38 -3.82 11.93
C THR A 40 -23.28 -3.22 10.86
N VAL A 41 -24.35 -2.55 11.28
CA VAL A 41 -25.20 -1.74 10.38
C VAL A 41 -24.96 -0.28 10.70
N SER A 42 -24.43 0.47 9.74
CA SER A 42 -24.15 1.90 9.91
C SER A 42 -24.02 2.61 8.55
N ALA A 43 -24.37 3.89 8.50
CA ALA A 43 -24.07 4.76 7.36
C ALA A 43 -22.56 5.07 7.26
N ASN A 44 -21.82 4.94 8.37
CA ASN A 44 -20.37 5.12 8.40
C ASN A 44 -19.66 3.78 8.10
N LYS A 45 -19.00 3.68 6.94
CA LYS A 45 -18.30 2.46 6.51
C LYS A 45 -17.14 2.01 7.43
N TYR A 46 -16.74 2.84 8.38
CA TYR A 46 -15.62 2.57 9.30
C TYR A 46 -16.07 2.17 10.70
N GLU A 47 -17.38 2.15 10.96
CA GLU A 47 -17.95 1.84 12.29
C GLU A 47 -17.54 0.44 12.80
N GLY A 48 -17.34 -0.50 11.90
CA GLY A 48 -16.87 -1.86 12.23
C GLY A 48 -15.43 -1.95 12.72
N GLY A 49 -14.67 -0.85 12.65
CA GLY A 49 -13.23 -0.82 12.91
C GLY A 49 -12.40 -1.10 11.68
N LEU A 50 -11.11 -0.80 11.79
CA LEU A 50 -10.13 -0.91 10.71
C LEU A 50 -8.99 -1.83 11.12
N PHE A 51 -8.40 -2.53 10.16
CA PHE A 51 -7.31 -3.46 10.42
C PHE A 51 -6.24 -3.43 9.31
N LEU A 52 -5.04 -3.90 9.66
CA LEU A 52 -3.92 -4.11 8.75
C LEU A 52 -3.17 -5.38 9.16
N LEU A 53 -2.98 -6.30 8.22
CA LEU A 53 -2.38 -7.63 8.46
C LEU A 53 -0.90 -7.60 8.12
N CYS A 54 -0.05 -7.16 9.07
CA CYS A 54 1.38 -6.97 8.83
C CYS A 54 2.18 -6.89 10.13
N ASP A 55 3.49 -7.11 10.04
CA ASP A 55 4.45 -6.66 11.04
C ASP A 55 4.94 -5.26 10.71
N MET A 56 5.13 -4.44 11.74
CA MET A 56 5.57 -3.06 11.63
C MET A 56 6.81 -2.80 12.47
N SER A 57 7.72 -1.95 11.97
CA SER A 57 8.89 -1.48 12.73
C SER A 57 8.56 -0.33 13.68
N ASP A 58 7.43 0.35 13.47
CA ASP A 58 6.92 1.46 14.27
C ASP A 58 5.40 1.45 14.23
N THR A 59 4.75 2.09 15.20
CA THR A 59 3.28 2.20 15.26
C THR A 59 2.71 3.09 14.14
N HIS A 60 3.54 3.99 13.58
CA HIS A 60 3.13 4.93 12.55
C HIS A 60 2.89 4.25 11.20
N ARG A 61 1.68 4.40 10.65
CA ARG A 61 1.19 3.72 9.45
C ARG A 61 1.67 4.38 8.15
N ILE A 62 2.90 4.09 7.76
CA ILE A 62 3.48 4.42 6.46
C ILE A 62 4.10 3.17 5.83
N ASN A 63 4.27 3.18 4.50
CA ASN A 63 4.83 2.01 3.80
C ASN A 63 6.21 1.60 4.31
N ASP A 64 7.03 2.57 4.70
CA ASP A 64 8.42 2.32 5.15
C ASP A 64 8.49 1.61 6.52
N HIS A 65 7.41 1.66 7.31
CA HIS A 65 7.31 0.97 8.58
C HIS A 65 6.71 -0.44 8.47
N ILE A 66 6.17 -0.81 7.31
CA ILE A 66 5.69 -2.18 7.10
C ILE A 66 6.89 -3.08 6.79
N ILE A 67 7.10 -4.10 7.62
CA ILE A 67 8.20 -5.07 7.46
C ILE A 67 7.79 -6.18 6.49
N ASN A 68 6.62 -6.75 6.71
CA ASN A 68 6.06 -7.85 5.92
C ASN A 68 4.54 -7.88 6.03
N LYS A 69 3.89 -8.74 5.26
CA LYS A 69 2.43 -8.95 5.25
C LYS A 69 2.10 -10.37 5.69
N HIS A 70 1.09 -10.52 6.54
CA HIS A 70 0.58 -11.82 6.98
C HIS A 70 -0.57 -12.36 6.11
N ALA A 71 -1.11 -11.52 5.23
CA ALA A 71 -2.12 -11.89 4.25
C ALA A 71 -2.00 -11.04 2.99
N VAL A 72 -2.41 -11.59 1.85
CA VAL A 72 -2.72 -10.81 0.64
C VAL A 72 -4.16 -10.35 0.76
N THR A 73 -4.39 -9.04 0.69
CA THR A 73 -5.72 -8.43 0.79
C THR A 73 -6.04 -7.66 -0.48
N LEU A 74 -7.13 -8.01 -1.14
CA LEU A 74 -7.54 -7.46 -2.43
C LEU A 74 -8.96 -6.92 -2.33
N ASP A 75 -9.17 -5.72 -2.88
CA ASP A 75 -10.49 -5.13 -3.04
C ASP A 75 -10.92 -5.22 -4.51
N TYR A 76 -12.14 -5.68 -4.76
CA TYR A 76 -12.74 -5.78 -6.08
C TYR A 76 -13.98 -4.89 -6.12
N ASP A 77 -13.79 -3.64 -6.59
CA ASP A 77 -14.83 -2.61 -6.61
C ASP A 77 -15.51 -2.46 -7.99
N GLU A 78 -14.87 -2.95 -9.05
CA GLU A 78 -15.32 -2.86 -10.43
C GLU A 78 -15.20 -4.23 -11.12
N LEU A 79 -16.20 -5.06 -10.93
CA LEU A 79 -16.27 -6.37 -11.58
C LEU A 79 -16.96 -6.28 -12.95
N PRO A 80 -16.56 -7.08 -13.95
CA PRO A 80 -17.30 -7.19 -15.21
C PRO A 80 -18.75 -7.60 -14.96
N GLU A 81 -19.66 -7.14 -15.82
CA GLU A 81 -21.07 -7.50 -15.75
C GLU A 81 -21.25 -9.03 -15.80
N GLY A 82 -22.03 -9.57 -14.86
CA GLY A 82 -22.29 -10.98 -14.75
C GLY A 82 -21.12 -11.83 -14.22
N PHE A 83 -20.01 -11.22 -13.78
CA PHE A 83 -18.88 -11.94 -13.24
C PHE A 83 -19.12 -12.32 -11.76
N ASP A 84 -19.24 -13.62 -11.49
CA ASP A 84 -19.36 -14.15 -10.13
C ASP A 84 -17.96 -14.40 -9.55
N LEU A 85 -17.43 -13.39 -8.84
CA LEU A 85 -16.11 -13.48 -8.20
C LEU A 85 -16.06 -14.58 -7.13
N VAL A 86 -17.13 -14.77 -6.36
CA VAL A 86 -17.16 -15.79 -5.29
C VAL A 86 -17.04 -17.18 -5.88
N GLN A 87 -17.78 -17.47 -6.95
CA GLN A 87 -17.68 -18.76 -7.65
C GLN A 87 -16.29 -18.92 -8.27
N GLN A 88 -15.77 -17.87 -8.92
CA GLN A 88 -14.41 -17.89 -9.49
C GLN A 88 -13.32 -18.18 -8.44
N ILE A 89 -13.44 -17.58 -7.24
CA ILE A 89 -12.52 -17.85 -6.12
C ILE A 89 -12.62 -19.31 -5.70
N LYS A 90 -13.84 -19.86 -5.52
CA LYS A 90 -14.07 -21.26 -5.15
C LYS A 90 -13.47 -22.24 -6.14
N ASP A 91 -13.57 -21.96 -7.42
CA ASP A 91 -13.09 -22.82 -8.49
C ASP A 91 -11.57 -22.76 -8.70
N THR A 92 -10.96 -21.65 -8.31
CA THR A 92 -9.55 -21.36 -8.62
C THR A 92 -8.62 -21.54 -7.42
N LEU A 93 -9.03 -21.09 -6.22
CA LEU A 93 -8.17 -21.04 -5.05
C LEU A 93 -8.39 -22.24 -4.12
N GLY A 94 -7.46 -23.20 -4.14
CA GLY A 94 -7.53 -24.41 -3.33
C GLY A 94 -7.03 -24.27 -1.88
N PHE A 95 -6.59 -23.06 -1.47
CA PHE A 95 -6.09 -22.75 -0.13
C PHE A 95 -7.10 -21.91 0.66
N SER A 96 -6.80 -21.60 1.93
CA SER A 96 -7.70 -20.84 2.82
C SER A 96 -7.82 -19.38 2.40
N TRP A 97 -9.06 -18.88 2.42
CA TRP A 97 -9.38 -17.48 2.14
C TRP A 97 -10.68 -17.08 2.84
N ILE A 98 -10.86 -15.77 3.01
CA ILE A 98 -12.09 -15.13 3.50
C ILE A 98 -12.49 -14.09 2.46
N CYS A 99 -13.74 -14.16 1.97
CA CYS A 99 -14.30 -13.20 1.03
C CYS A 99 -15.56 -12.57 1.61
N PHE A 100 -15.63 -11.23 1.65
CA PHE A 100 -16.80 -10.55 2.18
C PHE A 100 -17.13 -9.26 1.44
N SER A 101 -18.43 -8.89 1.50
CA SER A 101 -18.93 -7.67 0.89
C SER A 101 -18.46 -6.43 1.64
N THR A 102 -18.09 -5.37 0.88
CA THR A 102 -17.75 -4.06 1.44
C THR A 102 -18.98 -3.16 1.54
N HIS A 103 -18.86 -2.02 2.19
CA HIS A 103 -19.98 -1.12 2.55
C HIS A 103 -20.88 -0.70 1.37
N ASN A 104 -20.33 -0.54 0.18
CA ASN A 104 -21.09 -0.11 -1.00
C ASN A 104 -21.53 -1.27 -1.90
N HIS A 105 -21.44 -2.51 -1.42
CA HIS A 105 -21.87 -3.68 -2.15
C HIS A 105 -23.38 -3.69 -2.40
N THR A 106 -23.77 -4.09 -3.61
CA THR A 106 -25.14 -4.44 -4.00
C THR A 106 -25.10 -5.63 -4.94
N ALA A 107 -26.20 -6.34 -5.09
CA ALA A 107 -26.28 -7.47 -6.03
C ALA A 107 -25.92 -7.07 -7.47
N ASP A 108 -26.35 -5.86 -7.93
CA ASP A 108 -26.09 -5.35 -9.27
C ASP A 108 -24.67 -4.81 -9.45
N LYS A 109 -24.04 -4.35 -8.36
CA LYS A 109 -22.67 -3.82 -8.35
C LYS A 109 -21.88 -4.46 -7.21
N PRO A 110 -21.44 -5.70 -7.39
CA PRO A 110 -20.72 -6.41 -6.35
C PRO A 110 -19.41 -5.69 -5.99
N ARG A 111 -19.18 -5.52 -4.68
CA ARG A 111 -17.94 -4.98 -4.12
C ARG A 111 -17.48 -5.89 -3.02
N LEU A 112 -16.40 -6.58 -3.27
CA LEU A 112 -15.92 -7.66 -2.43
C LEU A 112 -14.48 -7.44 -1.99
N ARG A 113 -14.18 -7.91 -0.78
CA ARG A 113 -12.81 -7.99 -0.25
C ARG A 113 -12.43 -9.44 -0.10
N LEU A 114 -11.27 -9.79 -0.66
CA LEU A 114 -10.66 -11.10 -0.52
C LEU A 114 -9.43 -10.98 0.39
N VAL A 115 -9.40 -11.78 1.45
CA VAL A 115 -8.28 -11.90 2.37
C VAL A 115 -7.72 -13.31 2.28
N ILE A 116 -6.45 -13.44 1.92
CA ILE A 116 -5.74 -14.72 1.75
C ILE A 116 -4.61 -14.78 2.78
N PRO A 117 -4.79 -15.47 3.89
CA PRO A 117 -3.74 -15.64 4.89
C PRO A 117 -2.58 -16.49 4.37
N LEU A 118 -1.39 -16.16 4.82
CA LEU A 118 -0.13 -16.75 4.39
C LEU A 118 0.44 -17.71 5.45
N SER A 119 1.10 -18.78 5.02
CA SER A 119 1.73 -19.77 5.92
C SER A 119 2.93 -19.20 6.70
N SER A 120 3.51 -18.11 6.20
CA SER A 120 4.54 -17.30 6.87
C SER A 120 4.49 -15.87 6.32
N PRO A 121 5.02 -14.89 7.06
CA PRO A 121 5.02 -13.50 6.61
C PRO A 121 5.70 -13.31 5.25
N LEU A 122 5.08 -12.53 4.37
CA LEU A 122 5.58 -12.19 3.04
C LEU A 122 6.33 -10.86 3.08
N HIS A 123 7.59 -10.86 2.66
CA HIS A 123 8.36 -9.62 2.56
C HIS A 123 7.72 -8.61 1.60
N ASN A 124 7.79 -7.33 1.92
CA ASN A 124 7.18 -6.23 1.17
C ASN A 124 7.47 -6.25 -0.32
N ASP A 125 8.69 -6.62 -0.71
CA ASP A 125 9.15 -6.63 -2.10
C ASP A 125 8.30 -7.55 -2.99
N TYR A 126 7.68 -8.57 -2.41
CA TYR A 126 6.85 -9.53 -3.12
C TYR A 126 5.36 -9.18 -3.12
N TYR A 127 4.90 -8.22 -2.28
CA TYR A 127 3.48 -8.02 -2.04
C TYR A 127 2.69 -7.63 -3.29
N SER A 128 3.16 -6.64 -4.06
CA SER A 128 2.51 -6.24 -5.31
C SER A 128 2.52 -7.34 -6.38
N HIS A 129 3.57 -8.17 -6.39
CA HIS A 129 3.65 -9.32 -7.27
C HIS A 129 2.71 -10.45 -6.86
N ALA A 130 2.51 -10.64 -5.54
CA ALA A 130 1.53 -11.60 -5.02
C ALA A 130 0.12 -11.22 -5.45
N ILE A 131 -0.25 -9.93 -5.35
CA ILE A 131 -1.53 -9.42 -5.85
C ILE A 131 -1.68 -9.72 -7.35
N ALA A 132 -0.67 -9.42 -8.17
CA ALA A 132 -0.71 -9.67 -9.61
C ALA A 132 -0.87 -11.17 -9.94
N VAL A 133 -0.25 -12.06 -9.17
CA VAL A 133 -0.42 -13.52 -9.32
C VAL A 133 -1.85 -13.96 -9.04
N ILE A 134 -2.46 -13.44 -7.97
CA ILE A 134 -3.85 -13.76 -7.61
C ILE A 134 -4.84 -13.19 -8.63
N ASP A 135 -4.68 -11.90 -9.02
CA ASP A 135 -5.51 -11.25 -10.03
C ASP A 135 -5.49 -12.01 -11.37
N GLU A 136 -4.30 -12.45 -11.79
CA GLU A 136 -4.16 -13.25 -13.02
C GLU A 136 -4.83 -14.62 -12.89
N ALA A 137 -4.70 -15.30 -11.75
CA ALA A 137 -5.35 -16.57 -11.51
C ALA A 137 -6.88 -16.45 -11.51
N LEU A 138 -7.42 -15.37 -10.97
CA LEU A 138 -8.85 -15.09 -10.94
C LEU A 138 -9.39 -14.49 -12.25
N GLY A 139 -8.51 -14.04 -13.17
CA GLY A 139 -8.91 -13.43 -14.45
C GLY A 139 -9.54 -12.04 -14.29
N VAL A 140 -9.39 -11.38 -13.14
CA VAL A 140 -9.94 -10.05 -12.85
C VAL A 140 -8.94 -9.24 -12.02
N LYS A 141 -8.93 -7.92 -12.20
CA LYS A 141 -8.01 -7.03 -11.48
C LYS A 141 -8.65 -6.45 -10.23
N SER A 142 -7.92 -6.47 -9.16
CA SER A 142 -8.26 -5.78 -7.92
C SER A 142 -8.06 -4.27 -8.03
N ASP A 143 -8.66 -3.51 -7.12
CA ASP A 143 -8.45 -2.06 -7.00
C ASP A 143 -6.96 -1.74 -6.86
N PRO A 144 -6.44 -0.73 -7.62
CA PRO A 144 -5.02 -0.37 -7.58
C PRO A 144 -4.50 0.01 -6.18
N SER A 145 -5.37 0.43 -5.26
CA SER A 145 -4.97 0.72 -3.87
C SER A 145 -4.56 -0.53 -3.09
N SER A 146 -4.96 -1.72 -3.54
CA SER A 146 -4.60 -3.01 -2.89
C SER A 146 -3.10 -3.24 -2.81
N VAL A 147 -2.30 -2.68 -3.74
CA VAL A 147 -0.83 -2.82 -3.71
C VAL A 147 -0.14 -1.96 -2.65
N LYS A 148 -0.86 -0.99 -2.04
CA LYS A 148 -0.29 -0.11 -1.02
C LYS A 148 -0.10 -0.87 0.28
N LEU A 149 1.14 -1.01 0.74
CA LEU A 149 1.48 -1.78 1.95
C LEU A 149 0.75 -1.29 3.21
N SER A 150 0.65 0.03 3.39
CA SER A 150 0.02 0.68 4.54
C SER A 150 -1.50 0.90 4.38
N GLN A 151 -2.14 0.28 3.37
CA GLN A 151 -3.59 0.38 3.16
C GLN A 151 -4.34 -0.34 4.27
N VAL A 152 -5.03 0.40 5.15
CA VAL A 152 -5.95 -0.18 6.14
C VAL A 152 -7.23 -0.63 5.47
N GLN A 153 -7.82 -1.67 6.03
CA GLN A 153 -9.05 -2.28 5.56
C GLN A 153 -10.15 -2.12 6.61
N ALA A 154 -11.35 -1.75 6.17
CA ALA A 154 -12.52 -1.74 7.04
C ALA A 154 -13.08 -3.16 7.20
N ARG A 155 -13.51 -3.52 8.41
CA ARG A 155 -14.35 -4.70 8.63
C ARG A 155 -15.70 -4.52 7.93
N GLN A 156 -16.46 -5.59 7.81
CA GLN A 156 -17.76 -5.54 7.13
C GLN A 156 -18.74 -4.60 7.87
N VAL A 157 -19.24 -3.62 7.16
CA VAL A 157 -20.30 -2.71 7.61
C VAL A 157 -21.39 -2.66 6.55
N LEU A 158 -22.60 -3.01 6.91
CA LEU A 158 -23.78 -2.94 6.05
C LEU A 158 -24.41 -1.56 6.17
N LYS A 159 -24.83 -0.95 5.06
CA LYS A 159 -25.49 0.36 5.08
C LYS A 159 -26.83 0.32 5.83
N THR A 160 -27.58 -0.75 5.62
CA THR A 160 -28.90 -1.00 6.22
C THR A 160 -29.02 -2.47 6.58
N ALA A 161 -29.97 -2.81 7.42
CA ALA A 161 -30.25 -4.20 7.77
C ALA A 161 -30.74 -5.07 6.57
N SER A 162 -31.21 -4.41 5.50
CA SER A 162 -31.62 -5.08 4.25
C SER A 162 -30.53 -5.07 3.16
N SER A 163 -29.32 -4.60 3.46
CA SER A 163 -28.22 -4.65 2.50
C SER A 163 -27.81 -6.09 2.22
N ASP A 164 -27.51 -6.38 0.96
CA ASP A 164 -26.95 -7.68 0.58
C ASP A 164 -25.64 -7.93 1.34
N ARG A 165 -25.53 -9.13 1.87
CA ARG A 165 -24.36 -9.55 2.63
C ARG A 165 -23.73 -10.79 2.00
N VAL A 166 -22.46 -10.68 1.67
CA VAL A 166 -21.62 -11.82 1.31
C VAL A 166 -20.62 -12.01 2.44
N PHE A 167 -20.45 -13.23 2.92
CA PHE A 167 -19.36 -13.66 3.78
C PHE A 167 -19.12 -15.16 3.53
N GLU A 168 -18.03 -15.46 2.85
CA GLU A 168 -17.65 -16.80 2.42
C GLU A 168 -16.24 -17.14 2.89
N VAL A 169 -16.03 -18.36 3.30
CA VAL A 169 -14.76 -18.85 3.84
C VAL A 169 -14.41 -20.19 3.20
N ASN A 170 -13.16 -20.35 2.85
CA ASN A 170 -12.56 -21.67 2.61
C ASN A 170 -11.51 -21.91 3.70
N ASP A 171 -11.70 -22.98 4.48
CA ASP A 171 -10.80 -23.38 5.55
C ASP A 171 -10.15 -24.72 5.19
N THR A 172 -9.01 -24.65 4.51
CA THR A 172 -8.25 -25.84 4.08
C THR A 172 -6.81 -25.79 4.59
N HIS A 173 -5.94 -25.08 3.91
CA HIS A 173 -4.55 -24.82 4.32
C HIS A 173 -4.16 -23.40 3.88
N LEU A 174 -3.29 -22.74 4.65
CA LEU A 174 -2.84 -21.41 4.32
C LEU A 174 -2.04 -21.39 3.01
N LEU A 175 -2.09 -20.28 2.27
CA LEU A 175 -1.27 -20.13 1.06
C LEU A 175 0.22 -20.24 1.43
N ASP A 176 0.90 -21.21 0.83
CA ASP A 176 2.33 -21.46 1.03
C ASP A 176 3.15 -20.28 0.50
N THR A 177 3.68 -19.47 1.41
CA THR A 177 4.45 -18.25 1.10
C THR A 177 5.71 -18.59 0.30
N THR A 178 6.37 -19.72 0.58
CA THR A 178 7.58 -20.12 -0.14
C THR A 178 7.27 -20.42 -1.59
N LYS A 179 6.24 -21.22 -1.85
CA LYS A 179 5.80 -21.51 -3.22
C LYS A 179 5.32 -20.27 -3.96
N LEU A 180 4.60 -19.36 -3.28
CA LEU A 180 4.19 -18.09 -3.86
C LEU A 180 5.41 -17.26 -4.30
N VAL A 181 6.42 -17.13 -3.45
CA VAL A 181 7.67 -16.41 -3.77
C VAL A 181 8.43 -17.07 -4.92
N GLU A 182 8.48 -18.40 -4.96
CA GLU A 182 9.09 -19.13 -6.08
C GLU A 182 8.35 -18.88 -7.40
N MET A 183 7.03 -18.91 -7.39
CA MET A 183 6.20 -18.58 -8.57
C MET A 183 6.45 -17.14 -9.03
N ILE A 184 6.53 -16.19 -8.12
CA ILE A 184 6.83 -14.79 -8.43
C ILE A 184 8.22 -14.68 -9.07
N LYS A 185 9.24 -15.33 -8.51
CA LYS A 185 10.61 -15.32 -9.05
C LYS A 185 10.70 -15.94 -10.44
N GLN A 186 9.95 -17.02 -10.71
CA GLN A 186 9.93 -17.68 -12.02
C GLN A 186 9.26 -16.82 -13.12
N ARG A 187 8.31 -15.97 -12.74
CA ARG A 187 7.59 -15.06 -13.67
C ARG A 187 8.40 -13.81 -14.01
N GLN A 188 9.42 -13.50 -13.20
CA GLN A 188 10.28 -12.35 -13.50
C GLN A 188 11.29 -12.69 -14.59
N PRO A 189 11.51 -11.79 -15.58
CA PRO A 189 12.64 -11.93 -16.50
C PRO A 189 13.93 -12.02 -15.69
N LYS A 190 14.80 -13.01 -16.00
CA LYS A 190 16.03 -13.29 -15.25
C LYS A 190 17.00 -12.10 -15.12
N ASP A 191 16.76 -11.01 -15.86
CA ASP A 191 17.61 -9.82 -15.93
C ASP A 191 17.06 -8.57 -15.25
N LYS A 192 15.91 -8.66 -14.52
CA LYS A 192 15.40 -7.53 -13.74
C LYS A 192 15.42 -7.85 -12.25
N PRO A 193 16.22 -7.12 -11.44
CA PRO A 193 16.14 -7.27 -9.99
C PRO A 193 14.70 -6.98 -9.54
N LEU A 194 14.25 -7.70 -8.48
CA LEU A 194 12.97 -7.43 -7.83
C LEU A 194 12.88 -5.93 -7.55
N MET A 195 11.94 -5.28 -8.22
CA MET A 195 11.63 -3.90 -7.91
C MET A 195 10.85 -3.91 -6.60
N THR A 196 11.52 -3.46 -5.55
CA THR A 196 10.84 -3.07 -4.31
C THR A 196 9.72 -2.08 -4.65
N ALA A 197 8.64 -2.06 -3.87
CA ALA A 197 7.53 -1.09 -4.01
C ALA A 197 7.96 0.39 -3.80
N ARG A 198 9.26 0.64 -3.69
CA ARG A 198 9.86 1.95 -3.93
C ARG A 198 9.62 2.29 -5.39
N SER A 199 9.06 3.45 -5.67
CA SER A 199 9.08 4.07 -7.00
C SER A 199 10.38 3.71 -7.70
N PRO A 200 10.34 3.20 -8.95
CA PRO A 200 11.55 2.72 -9.62
C PRO A 200 12.66 3.73 -9.38
N ARG A 201 13.79 3.25 -8.84
CA ARG A 201 14.96 4.13 -8.70
C ARG A 201 15.19 4.70 -10.09
N LYS A 202 15.02 6.00 -10.20
CA LYS A 202 15.28 6.70 -11.44
C LYS A 202 16.72 6.38 -11.81
N ASP A 203 16.90 5.84 -12.99
CA ASP A 203 18.21 5.42 -13.47
C ASP A 203 19.12 6.62 -13.81
N ALA A 204 20.34 6.36 -14.16
CA ALA A 204 21.29 7.39 -14.54
C ALA A 204 20.77 8.25 -15.72
N SER A 205 20.02 7.65 -16.65
CA SER A 205 19.47 8.34 -17.81
C SER A 205 18.43 9.39 -17.41
N HIS A 206 17.54 9.07 -16.45
CA HIS A 206 16.60 10.03 -15.89
C HIS A 206 17.31 11.21 -15.24
N TRP A 207 18.31 10.94 -14.39
CA TRP A 207 19.04 12.01 -13.72
C TRP A 207 19.81 12.87 -14.73
N SER A 208 20.46 12.26 -15.72
CA SER A 208 21.16 12.98 -16.79
C SER A 208 20.21 13.86 -17.61
N SER A 209 18.96 13.44 -17.80
CA SER A 209 17.98 14.20 -18.58
C SER A 209 17.42 15.43 -17.86
N ILE A 210 17.54 15.49 -16.54
CA ILE A 210 16.96 16.60 -15.75
C ILE A 210 17.98 17.45 -14.98
N CYS A 211 19.23 16.99 -14.83
CA CYS A 211 20.22 17.64 -13.95
C CYS A 211 20.68 19.04 -14.44
N TYR A 212 20.63 19.30 -15.73
CA TYR A 212 21.08 20.56 -16.33
C TYR A 212 19.95 21.55 -16.69
N GLY A 213 18.73 21.25 -16.26
CA GLY A 213 17.53 22.02 -16.61
C GLY A 213 16.60 21.23 -17.56
N VAL A 214 15.40 21.73 -17.73
CA VAL A 214 14.33 21.10 -18.53
C VAL A 214 13.45 22.14 -19.19
N GLY A 215 12.63 21.73 -20.18
CA GLY A 215 11.61 22.56 -20.77
C GLY A 215 10.43 22.83 -19.83
N GLU A 216 9.62 23.85 -20.15
CA GLU A 216 8.55 24.39 -19.31
C GLU A 216 7.60 23.33 -18.76
N GLY A 217 7.14 22.37 -19.57
CA GLY A 217 6.18 21.32 -19.14
C GLY A 217 6.74 20.29 -18.18
N GLN A 218 8.06 20.25 -17.95
CA GLN A 218 8.73 19.26 -17.09
C GLN A 218 9.28 19.85 -15.77
N ARG A 219 9.25 21.19 -15.60
CA ARG A 219 9.87 21.89 -14.46
C ARG A 219 9.38 21.34 -13.10
N ASN A 220 8.06 21.27 -12.90
CA ASN A 220 7.47 20.85 -11.61
C ASN A 220 7.79 19.39 -11.25
N SER A 221 7.73 18.48 -12.21
CA SER A 221 8.03 17.05 -12.00
C SER A 221 9.52 16.81 -11.75
N SER A 222 10.38 17.53 -12.43
CA SER A 222 11.83 17.47 -12.26
C SER A 222 12.27 18.09 -10.93
N LEU A 223 11.71 19.25 -10.57
CA LEU A 223 11.92 19.87 -9.26
C LEU A 223 11.54 18.92 -8.13
N ALA A 224 10.34 18.30 -8.21
CA ALA A 224 9.90 17.33 -7.22
C ALA A 224 10.84 16.11 -7.12
N SER A 225 11.37 15.66 -8.25
CA SER A 225 12.30 14.52 -8.31
C SER A 225 13.63 14.82 -7.61
N ILE A 226 14.23 15.97 -7.93
CA ILE A 226 15.52 16.39 -7.36
C ILE A 226 15.34 16.69 -5.87
N THR A 227 14.27 17.40 -5.49
CA THR A 227 13.93 17.66 -4.08
C THR A 227 13.84 16.37 -3.29
N GLY A 228 13.05 15.42 -3.77
CA GLY A 228 12.88 14.14 -3.11
C GLY A 228 14.19 13.36 -2.93
N LEU A 229 15.07 13.35 -3.93
CA LEU A 229 16.38 12.74 -3.82
C LEU A 229 17.26 13.41 -2.76
N LEU A 230 17.35 14.73 -2.76
CA LEU A 230 18.20 15.47 -1.83
C LEU A 230 17.71 15.32 -0.38
N LEU A 231 16.39 15.42 -0.14
CA LEU A 231 15.80 15.22 1.18
C LEU A 231 16.02 13.77 1.67
N TYR A 232 15.84 12.78 0.80
CA TYR A 232 16.11 11.37 1.12
C TYR A 232 17.57 11.12 1.51
N ARG A 233 18.51 11.89 0.93
CA ARG A 233 19.95 11.83 1.26
C ARG A 233 20.31 12.64 2.49
N GLY A 234 19.35 13.26 3.17
CA GLY A 234 19.58 14.03 4.38
C GLY A 234 20.27 15.37 4.12
N VAL A 235 20.11 15.94 2.93
CA VAL A 235 20.63 17.28 2.64
C VAL A 235 19.77 18.31 3.38
N PRO A 236 20.39 19.28 4.13
CA PRO A 236 19.66 20.31 4.83
C PRO A 236 18.81 21.15 3.88
N ILE A 237 17.62 21.59 4.34
CA ILE A 237 16.62 22.25 3.49
C ILE A 237 17.15 23.56 2.88
N GLU A 238 18.01 24.26 3.58
CA GLU A 238 18.65 25.49 3.10
C GLU A 238 19.54 25.20 1.88
N ALA A 239 20.32 24.12 1.94
CA ALA A 239 21.16 23.68 0.83
C ALA A 239 20.30 23.14 -0.33
N VAL A 240 19.25 22.39 -0.04
CA VAL A 240 18.28 21.93 -1.04
C VAL A 240 17.70 23.11 -1.80
N THR A 241 17.20 24.12 -1.08
CA THR A 241 16.61 25.34 -1.68
C THR A 241 17.59 26.08 -2.59
N GLY A 242 18.82 26.27 -2.14
CA GLY A 242 19.87 26.94 -2.91
C GLY A 242 20.24 26.18 -4.18
N LEU A 243 20.45 24.86 -4.09
CA LEU A 243 20.77 24.02 -5.23
C LEU A 243 19.63 24.01 -6.26
N LEU A 244 18.38 23.92 -5.80
CA LEU A 244 17.22 23.92 -6.68
C LEU A 244 16.97 25.26 -7.34
N TRP A 245 17.29 26.36 -6.65
CA TRP A 245 17.23 27.68 -7.27
C TRP A 245 18.27 27.82 -8.39
N CYS A 246 19.51 27.36 -8.17
CA CYS A 246 20.52 27.30 -9.23
C CYS A 246 20.08 26.42 -10.40
N TRP A 247 19.49 25.26 -10.11
CA TRP A 247 18.94 24.38 -11.15
C TRP A 247 17.81 25.06 -11.93
N ASN A 248 16.90 25.76 -11.25
CA ASN A 248 15.80 26.48 -11.89
C ASN A 248 16.30 27.48 -12.94
N ASN A 249 17.39 28.16 -12.66
CA ASN A 249 17.98 29.15 -13.58
C ASN A 249 18.59 28.53 -14.85
N ASN A 250 18.77 27.22 -14.86
CA ASN A 250 19.26 26.48 -16.04
C ASN A 250 18.13 25.90 -16.90
N ASN A 251 16.84 26.08 -16.52
CA ASN A 251 15.73 25.66 -17.36
C ASN A 251 15.61 26.57 -18.60
N ASP A 252 15.07 26.03 -19.70
CA ASP A 252 14.82 26.82 -20.92
C ASP A 252 13.98 28.07 -20.64
N VAL A 253 12.98 27.94 -19.76
CA VAL A 253 12.15 29.03 -19.23
C VAL A 253 12.12 28.84 -17.71
N PRO A 254 12.97 29.56 -16.93
CA PRO A 254 12.99 29.45 -15.47
C PRO A 254 11.64 29.84 -14.83
N MET A 255 11.28 29.19 -13.73
CA MET A 255 10.19 29.68 -12.88
C MET A 255 10.58 31.01 -12.25
N ASP A 256 9.64 31.93 -12.13
CA ASP A 256 9.84 33.09 -11.29
C ASP A 256 9.91 32.72 -9.79
N GLU A 257 10.35 33.62 -8.96
CA GLU A 257 10.57 33.38 -7.53
C GLU A 257 9.27 32.92 -6.82
N LYS A 258 8.13 33.47 -7.22
CA LYS A 258 6.82 33.17 -6.62
C LYS A 258 6.35 31.76 -7.02
N GLU A 259 6.47 31.40 -8.30
CA GLU A 259 6.15 30.08 -8.82
C GLU A 259 7.06 29.02 -8.17
N PHE A 260 8.37 29.29 -8.12
CA PHE A 260 9.35 28.41 -7.52
C PHE A 260 9.04 28.13 -6.04
N LYS A 261 8.87 29.18 -5.21
CA LYS A 261 8.53 29.02 -3.79
C LYS A 261 7.25 28.24 -3.60
N LYS A 262 6.17 28.60 -4.31
CA LYS A 262 4.89 27.90 -4.22
C LYS A 262 5.02 26.40 -4.55
N THR A 263 5.79 26.08 -5.58
CA THR A 263 6.00 24.68 -6.01
C THR A 263 6.84 23.93 -4.98
N LEU A 264 7.93 24.52 -4.50
CA LEU A 264 8.77 23.92 -3.48
C LEU A 264 8.01 23.69 -2.18
N ASP A 265 7.25 24.67 -1.69
CA ASP A 265 6.42 24.56 -0.48
C ASP A 265 5.40 23.40 -0.60
N SER A 266 4.78 23.26 -1.78
CA SER A 266 3.86 22.13 -2.03
C SER A 266 4.55 20.77 -1.97
N ILE A 267 5.79 20.67 -2.45
CA ILE A 267 6.58 19.44 -2.42
C ILE A 267 7.01 19.14 -0.97
N LEU A 268 7.49 20.15 -0.24
CA LEU A 268 7.88 20.00 1.16
C LEU A 268 6.71 19.60 2.05
N LYS A 269 5.54 20.21 1.83
CA LYS A 269 4.32 19.82 2.54
C LYS A 269 3.98 18.34 2.30
N LYS A 270 4.01 17.89 1.05
CA LYS A 270 3.77 16.46 0.73
C LYS A 270 4.81 15.54 1.36
N HIS A 271 6.07 15.98 1.45
CA HIS A 271 7.14 15.22 2.09
C HIS A 271 6.85 15.06 3.60
N LEU A 272 6.48 16.14 4.28
CA LEU A 272 6.12 16.16 5.71
C LEU A 272 4.84 15.36 5.97
N ASP A 273 3.79 15.55 5.17
CA ASP A 273 2.53 14.81 5.27
C ASP A 273 2.74 13.29 5.05
N GLY A 274 3.79 12.90 4.30
CA GLY A 274 4.23 11.52 4.10
C GLY A 274 5.14 10.97 5.22
N GLY A 275 5.34 11.72 6.32
CA GLY A 275 6.20 11.31 7.44
C GLY A 275 7.69 11.61 7.25
N GLY A 276 8.06 12.32 6.18
CA GLY A 276 9.43 12.80 5.98
C GLY A 276 9.84 13.84 7.02
N LYS A 277 11.15 13.95 7.29
CA LYS A 277 11.72 14.96 8.17
C LYS A 277 12.55 15.95 7.35
N LEU A 278 12.51 17.22 7.74
CA LEU A 278 13.43 18.21 7.20
C LEU A 278 14.63 18.34 8.16
N ILE A 279 15.81 18.26 7.59
CA ILE A 279 17.04 18.56 8.32
C ILE A 279 17.33 20.04 8.10
N THR A 280 17.49 20.79 9.19
CA THR A 280 17.91 22.19 9.18
C THR A 280 19.35 22.30 9.66
N TYR A 281 20.03 23.37 9.30
CA TYR A 281 21.43 23.60 9.70
C TYR A 281 21.62 23.65 11.21
N ASP A 282 20.59 24.13 11.95
CA ASP A 282 20.65 24.31 13.42
C ASP A 282 20.54 23.00 14.21
N ASN A 283 20.09 21.90 13.58
CA ASN A 283 19.96 20.60 14.27
C ASN A 283 21.26 19.78 14.31
N LYS A 284 22.40 20.30 13.84
CA LYS A 284 23.70 19.58 13.85
C LYS A 284 24.64 19.98 14.99
N THR A 285 24.28 20.90 15.86
CA THR A 285 25.17 21.42 16.92
C THR A 285 25.02 20.73 18.27
N GLU A 286 24.21 19.66 18.41
CA GLU A 286 24.02 18.96 19.68
C GLU A 286 24.42 17.46 19.65
N ALA A 287 25.32 17.07 18.76
CA ALA A 287 25.85 15.69 18.75
C ALA A 287 27.38 15.72 18.50
N ASP A 288 28.11 16.22 19.52
CA ASP A 288 29.54 15.94 19.79
C ASP A 288 29.69 15.54 21.26
#